data_de96bc81fc57ce89fec500a0333214bc
#
_entry.id   de96bc81fc57ce89fec500a0333214bc
#
_cell.length_a   1.000
_cell.length_b   1.000
_cell.length_c   1.000
_cell.angle_alpha   90.00
_cell.angle_beta   90.00
_cell.angle_gamma   90.00
#
_symmetry.space_group_name_H-M   'P 1'
#
loop_
_entity.id
_entity.type
_entity.pdbx_description
1 polymer ?
#
loop_
_entity_poly.entity_id
_entity_poly.type
_entity_poly.pdbx_seq_one_letter_code
_entity_poly.pdbx_strand_id
1 'polypeptide(L)'
;MYKDFYASLKPLEGEIPYAEEERLAASGDPLLSWYRKNRRLLPWRENPEPYSVWISEIMLQQTRVEAVKPYFARFMEALPDITSLAQVDEERLLKLWEGLGYYSRARNLKKAAVCLMEDYGGQMPASRDEILKLPGIGSYTAGAVASIAYDLPAPALDGNVVRVLTRLFADPQDSTKPALRKKYERRLEAELVRRTEERDSYLLAGEVSTALRSEELFHPGEYNQAWIELGALVCIPGGRPLCEKCPLESLCLAHRRGEEEQYPVKPPKKPRRIEEKTVCLIEWEDTVAIRKRSSKGLLASLYEYVNLDGKKSAAEAAKELGIAEADIRETEDLPDAVHIFSHVEWHMCGRRIRLKRASGYQDKTVLMVRRAELQDRYPIPNAFRVYTNILI
;
A
#
# COMPACT_ATOMS: atom_id res chain seq x y z
N MET A 1 -23.74 -25.18 -22.86
CA MET A 1 -22.57 -26.10 -22.81
C MET A 1 -21.75 -25.93 -21.51
N TYR A 2 -21.41 -24.71 -21.03
CA TYR A 2 -20.68 -24.52 -19.76
C TYR A 2 -21.50 -24.79 -18.50
N LYS A 3 -22.77 -24.40 -18.45
CA LYS A 3 -23.67 -24.72 -17.31
C LYS A 3 -23.80 -26.23 -17.06
N ASP A 4 -23.79 -27.03 -18.14
CA ASP A 4 -23.90 -28.48 -18.05
C ASP A 4 -22.58 -29.13 -17.60
N PHE A 5 -21.44 -28.57 -17.99
CA PHE A 5 -20.13 -29.03 -17.53
C PHE A 5 -19.95 -28.83 -16.02
N TYR A 6 -20.33 -27.66 -15.47
CA TYR A 6 -20.23 -27.39 -14.03
C TYR A 6 -21.31 -28.12 -13.21
N ALA A 7 -22.50 -28.39 -13.78
CA ALA A 7 -23.54 -29.16 -13.11
C ALA A 7 -23.17 -30.66 -12.98
N SER A 8 -22.28 -31.18 -13.82
CA SER A 8 -21.78 -32.56 -13.75
C SER A 8 -20.65 -32.76 -12.74
N LEU A 9 -20.07 -31.66 -12.22
CA LEU A 9 -18.97 -31.67 -11.28
C LEU A 9 -19.45 -31.82 -9.82
N LYS A 10 -20.31 -32.82 -9.52
CA LYS A 10 -20.57 -33.21 -8.14
C LYS A 10 -19.32 -33.83 -7.55
N PRO A 11 -18.82 -33.34 -6.38
CA PRO A 11 -17.69 -33.99 -5.72
C PRO A 11 -18.07 -35.41 -5.35
N LEU A 12 -17.30 -36.36 -5.81
CA LEU A 12 -17.33 -37.72 -5.25
C LEU A 12 -16.81 -37.67 -3.80
N GLU A 13 -17.42 -38.39 -2.90
CA GLU A 13 -16.96 -38.51 -1.52
C GLU A 13 -15.50 -39.02 -1.52
N GLY A 14 -14.53 -38.20 -1.07
CA GLY A 14 -13.16 -38.61 -0.79
C GLY A 14 -12.04 -37.75 -1.38
N GLU A 15 -12.05 -37.43 -2.66
CA GLU A 15 -11.00 -36.62 -3.29
C GLU A 15 -11.59 -35.59 -4.24
N ILE A 16 -10.99 -34.37 -4.28
CA ILE A 16 -11.25 -33.42 -5.35
C ILE A 16 -10.17 -33.66 -6.42
N PRO A 17 -10.51 -34.27 -7.55
CA PRO A 17 -9.52 -34.68 -8.56
C PRO A 17 -9.13 -33.54 -9.51
N TYR A 18 -9.22 -32.27 -9.07
CA TYR A 18 -8.87 -31.14 -9.94
C TYR A 18 -7.38 -30.80 -9.82
N ALA A 19 -6.72 -30.73 -10.97
CA ALA A 19 -5.46 -30.01 -11.07
C ALA A 19 -5.67 -28.55 -10.61
N GLU A 20 -4.60 -27.86 -10.19
CA GLU A 20 -4.71 -26.49 -9.68
C GLU A 20 -5.33 -25.54 -10.75
N GLU A 21 -5.08 -25.79 -12.03
CA GLU A 21 -5.63 -25.06 -13.18
C GLU A 21 -7.16 -25.24 -13.30
N GLU A 22 -7.65 -26.46 -13.21
CA GLU A 22 -9.09 -26.77 -13.25
C GLU A 22 -9.83 -26.14 -12.08
N ARG A 23 -9.22 -26.17 -10.90
CA ARG A 23 -9.75 -25.54 -9.67
C ARG A 23 -9.80 -24.03 -9.82
N LEU A 24 -8.78 -23.41 -10.41
CA LEU A 24 -8.75 -21.98 -10.72
C LEU A 24 -9.86 -21.61 -11.71
N ALA A 25 -10.02 -22.38 -12.77
CA ALA A 25 -11.08 -22.18 -13.77
C ALA A 25 -12.48 -22.29 -13.16
N ALA A 26 -12.71 -23.31 -12.31
CA ALA A 26 -13.97 -23.49 -11.59
C ALA A 26 -14.29 -22.39 -10.58
N SER A 27 -13.26 -21.69 -10.09
CA SER A 27 -13.43 -20.58 -9.14
C SER A 27 -13.97 -19.30 -9.74
N GLY A 28 -13.83 -19.09 -11.06
CA GLY A 28 -14.07 -17.80 -11.71
C GLY A 28 -15.50 -17.29 -11.58
N ASP A 29 -16.49 -18.08 -11.98
CA ASP A 29 -17.89 -17.64 -12.00
C ASP A 29 -18.48 -17.45 -10.58
N PRO A 30 -18.26 -18.36 -9.61
CA PRO A 30 -18.68 -18.13 -8.23
C PRO A 30 -18.04 -16.87 -7.65
N LEU A 31 -16.76 -16.65 -7.93
CA LEU A 31 -16.01 -15.49 -7.42
C LEU A 31 -16.55 -14.17 -8.01
N LEU A 32 -16.74 -14.09 -9.31
CA LEU A 32 -17.28 -12.90 -9.99
C LEU A 32 -18.71 -12.59 -9.56
N SER A 33 -19.57 -13.63 -9.49
CA SER A 33 -20.94 -13.46 -9.00
C SER A 33 -20.98 -12.91 -7.56
N TRP A 34 -20.10 -13.41 -6.69
CA TRP A 34 -19.96 -12.90 -5.34
C TRP A 34 -19.44 -11.46 -5.33
N TYR A 35 -18.40 -11.16 -6.08
CA TYR A 35 -17.78 -9.83 -6.15
C TYR A 35 -18.79 -8.77 -6.58
N ARG A 36 -19.53 -8.98 -7.64
CA ARG A 36 -20.54 -8.05 -8.15
C ARG A 36 -21.61 -7.69 -7.10
N LYS A 37 -21.94 -8.62 -6.20
CA LYS A 37 -22.91 -8.43 -5.11
C LYS A 37 -22.32 -7.82 -3.84
N ASN A 38 -21.03 -8.02 -3.58
CA ASN A 38 -20.42 -7.73 -2.28
C ASN A 38 -19.27 -6.70 -2.33
N ARG A 39 -18.90 -6.24 -3.53
CA ARG A 39 -17.80 -5.28 -3.69
C ARG A 39 -18.06 -3.98 -2.93
N ARG A 40 -17.04 -3.47 -2.25
CA ARG A 40 -17.09 -2.16 -1.61
C ARG A 40 -17.17 -1.06 -2.65
N LEU A 41 -18.02 -0.05 -2.38
CA LEU A 41 -18.03 1.19 -3.16
C LEU A 41 -16.82 2.03 -2.75
N LEU A 42 -15.90 2.23 -3.68
CA LEU A 42 -14.64 2.93 -3.45
C LEU A 42 -14.48 4.03 -4.51
N PRO A 43 -14.02 5.26 -4.13
CA PRO A 43 -13.94 6.39 -5.05
C PRO A 43 -13.17 6.10 -6.35
N TRP A 44 -12.09 5.32 -6.26
CA TRP A 44 -11.25 4.94 -7.41
C TRP A 44 -11.84 3.82 -8.27
N ARG A 45 -13.03 3.28 -7.92
CA ARG A 45 -13.76 2.27 -8.70
C ARG A 45 -14.95 2.85 -9.46
N GLU A 46 -15.37 4.08 -9.14
CA GLU A 46 -16.52 4.74 -9.77
C GLU A 46 -16.16 5.17 -11.20
N ASN A 47 -14.96 5.74 -11.37
CA ASN A 47 -14.39 6.06 -12.68
C ASN A 47 -12.94 5.57 -12.73
N PRO A 48 -12.68 4.35 -13.23
CA PRO A 48 -11.38 3.70 -13.14
C PRO A 48 -10.39 4.20 -14.22
N GLU A 49 -10.20 5.51 -14.33
CA GLU A 49 -9.21 6.11 -15.20
C GLU A 49 -7.78 5.65 -14.82
N PRO A 50 -6.87 5.48 -15.79
CA PRO A 50 -5.53 4.96 -15.54
C PRO A 50 -4.76 5.68 -14.44
N TYR A 51 -4.87 7.01 -14.38
CA TYR A 51 -4.24 7.82 -13.36
C TYR A 51 -4.83 7.55 -11.96
N SER A 52 -6.14 7.56 -11.83
CA SER A 52 -6.83 7.32 -10.56
C SER A 52 -6.59 5.92 -10.02
N VAL A 53 -6.59 4.90 -10.89
CA VAL A 53 -6.25 3.53 -10.54
C VAL A 53 -4.80 3.46 -10.05
N TRP A 54 -3.85 4.02 -10.78
CA TRP A 54 -2.45 4.03 -10.40
C TRP A 54 -2.22 4.67 -9.02
N ILE A 55 -2.77 5.88 -8.79
CA ILE A 55 -2.64 6.58 -7.51
C ILE A 55 -3.22 5.75 -6.36
N SER A 56 -4.44 5.22 -6.54
CA SER A 56 -5.09 4.41 -5.50
C SER A 56 -4.29 3.14 -5.17
N GLU A 57 -3.80 2.42 -6.18
CA GLU A 57 -3.02 1.19 -6.00
C GLU A 57 -1.70 1.45 -5.25
N ILE A 58 -1.03 2.57 -5.53
CA ILE A 58 0.17 2.95 -4.78
C ILE A 58 -0.18 3.37 -3.34
N MET A 59 -1.28 4.07 -3.12
CA MET A 59 -1.72 4.44 -1.77
C MET A 59 -2.11 3.22 -0.92
N LEU A 60 -2.74 2.23 -1.52
CA LEU A 60 -3.20 1.00 -0.87
C LEU A 60 -2.06 0.05 -0.48
N GLN A 61 -0.85 0.22 -1.02
CA GLN A 61 0.29 -0.59 -0.62
C GLN A 61 0.56 -0.45 0.89
N GLN A 62 0.32 -1.53 1.65
CA GLN A 62 0.51 -1.59 3.11
C GLN A 62 -0.33 -0.56 3.92
N THR A 63 -1.38 -0.01 3.33
CA THR A 63 -2.28 0.94 3.97
C THR A 63 -3.73 0.44 3.86
N ARG A 64 -4.49 0.55 4.95
CA ARG A 64 -5.88 0.11 4.98
C ARG A 64 -6.77 1.02 4.13
N VAL A 65 -7.76 0.46 3.46
CA VAL A 65 -8.69 1.17 2.57
C VAL A 65 -9.31 2.40 3.22
N GLU A 66 -9.84 2.26 4.44
CA GLU A 66 -10.50 3.36 5.15
C GLU A 66 -9.54 4.53 5.45
N ALA A 67 -8.27 4.24 5.69
CA ALA A 67 -7.26 5.28 5.85
C ALA A 67 -6.92 5.96 4.51
N VAL A 68 -6.97 5.24 3.39
CA VAL A 68 -6.63 5.79 2.05
C VAL A 68 -7.71 6.74 1.52
N LYS A 69 -9.00 6.48 1.76
CA LYS A 69 -10.10 7.28 1.21
C LYS A 69 -9.92 8.81 1.33
N PRO A 70 -9.68 9.38 2.52
CA PRO A 70 -9.50 10.82 2.66
C PRO A 70 -8.21 11.34 2.02
N TYR A 71 -7.16 10.52 1.96
CA TYR A 71 -5.91 10.90 1.27
C TYR A 71 -6.08 10.92 -0.23
N PHE A 72 -6.75 9.93 -0.78
CA PHE A 72 -7.05 9.86 -2.21
C PHE A 72 -7.85 11.08 -2.67
N ALA A 73 -8.93 11.44 -1.95
CA ALA A 73 -9.74 12.60 -2.29
C ALA A 73 -8.91 13.90 -2.33
N ARG A 74 -8.16 14.20 -1.26
CA ARG A 74 -7.29 15.39 -1.20
C ARG A 74 -6.18 15.39 -2.25
N PHE A 75 -5.61 14.21 -2.53
CA PHE A 75 -4.55 14.09 -3.52
C PHE A 75 -5.06 14.34 -4.92
N MET A 76 -6.20 13.75 -5.29
CA MET A 76 -6.82 13.95 -6.61
C MET A 76 -7.32 15.38 -6.82
N GLU A 77 -7.77 16.05 -5.76
CA GLU A 77 -8.11 17.48 -5.80
C GLU A 77 -6.89 18.36 -6.05
N ALA A 78 -5.77 18.09 -5.35
CA ALA A 78 -4.55 18.87 -5.45
C ALA A 78 -3.70 18.57 -6.70
N LEU A 79 -3.73 17.33 -7.15
CA LEU A 79 -2.92 16.78 -8.26
C LEU A 79 -3.83 15.89 -9.14
N PRO A 80 -4.71 16.50 -9.96
CA PRO A 80 -5.75 15.76 -10.68
C PRO A 80 -5.24 14.91 -11.84
N ASP A 81 -4.02 15.13 -12.31
CA ASP A 81 -3.45 14.50 -13.49
C ASP A 81 -1.93 14.27 -13.38
N ILE A 82 -1.39 13.57 -14.39
CA ILE A 82 0.05 13.26 -14.50
C ILE A 82 0.87 14.54 -14.59
N THR A 83 0.38 15.57 -15.27
CA THR A 83 1.10 16.82 -15.46
C THR A 83 1.31 17.56 -14.13
N SER A 84 0.25 17.71 -13.36
CA SER A 84 0.30 18.34 -12.04
C SER A 84 1.20 17.57 -11.07
N LEU A 85 1.16 16.22 -11.11
CA LEU A 85 2.03 15.37 -10.30
C LEU A 85 3.51 15.48 -10.73
N ALA A 86 3.80 15.58 -12.01
CA ALA A 86 5.18 15.75 -12.51
C ALA A 86 5.78 17.11 -12.08
N GLN A 87 4.94 18.16 -12.06
CA GLN A 87 5.36 19.55 -11.80
C GLN A 87 5.39 19.92 -10.31
N VAL A 88 4.65 19.21 -9.45
CA VAL A 88 4.58 19.53 -8.01
C VAL A 88 5.98 19.52 -7.38
N ASP A 89 6.28 20.43 -6.48
CA ASP A 89 7.51 20.36 -5.69
C ASP A 89 7.48 19.17 -4.70
N GLU A 90 8.67 18.67 -4.34
CA GLU A 90 8.77 17.46 -3.50
C GLU A 90 8.19 17.70 -2.08
N GLU A 91 8.36 18.90 -1.51
CA GLU A 91 7.88 19.20 -0.16
C GLU A 91 6.35 19.17 -0.11
N ARG A 92 5.70 19.81 -1.08
CA ARG A 92 4.23 19.78 -1.20
C ARG A 92 3.70 18.37 -1.43
N LEU A 93 4.35 17.58 -2.30
CA LEU A 93 3.99 16.17 -2.52
C LEU A 93 4.10 15.36 -1.23
N LEU A 94 5.22 15.49 -0.50
CA LEU A 94 5.42 14.78 0.76
C LEU A 94 4.45 15.24 1.85
N LYS A 95 4.03 16.51 1.81
CA LYS A 95 2.99 17.04 2.70
C LYS A 95 1.62 16.44 2.42
N LEU A 96 1.22 16.33 1.15
CA LEU A 96 -0.02 15.64 0.75
C LEU A 96 -0.03 14.15 1.15
N TRP A 97 1.17 13.54 1.24
CA TRP A 97 1.36 12.14 1.61
C TRP A 97 1.55 11.90 3.11
N GLU A 98 1.66 12.97 3.90
CA GLU A 98 1.96 12.91 5.32
C GLU A 98 0.93 12.05 6.07
N GLY A 99 1.43 11.03 6.80
CA GLY A 99 0.59 10.10 7.54
C GLY A 99 0.37 8.74 6.86
N LEU A 100 0.49 8.63 5.53
CA LEU A 100 0.39 7.34 4.82
C LEU A 100 1.61 6.43 5.02
N GLY A 101 2.77 7.01 5.38
CA GLY A 101 4.01 6.26 5.51
C GLY A 101 4.62 5.82 4.18
N TYR A 102 5.78 5.13 4.24
CA TYR A 102 6.49 4.65 3.04
C TYR A 102 6.62 5.73 1.95
N TYR A 103 7.17 6.87 2.32
CA TYR A 103 7.24 8.09 1.49
C TYR A 103 8.03 7.92 0.18
N SER A 104 8.82 6.85 0.05
CA SER A 104 9.41 6.45 -1.22
C SER A 104 8.37 6.21 -2.31
N ARG A 105 7.14 5.82 -1.95
CA ARG A 105 6.02 5.65 -2.88
C ARG A 105 5.67 6.98 -3.54
N ALA A 106 5.49 8.05 -2.75
CA ALA A 106 5.20 9.39 -3.28
C ALA A 106 6.31 9.90 -4.20
N ARG A 107 7.59 9.73 -3.80
CA ARG A 107 8.72 10.11 -4.67
C ARG A 107 8.78 9.31 -5.96
N ASN A 108 8.48 8.02 -5.91
CA ASN A 108 8.43 7.19 -7.11
C ASN A 108 7.24 7.57 -8.01
N LEU A 109 6.07 7.94 -7.44
CA LEU A 109 4.95 8.50 -8.22
C LEU A 109 5.40 9.73 -9.02
N LYS A 110 6.08 10.69 -8.38
CA LYS A 110 6.59 11.87 -9.08
C LYS A 110 7.60 11.51 -10.18
N LYS A 111 8.55 10.62 -9.89
CA LYS A 111 9.52 10.16 -10.90
C LYS A 111 8.84 9.48 -12.09
N ALA A 112 7.84 8.64 -11.82
CA ALA A 112 7.08 8.00 -12.88
C ALA A 112 6.24 9.01 -13.68
N ALA A 113 5.65 10.02 -13.02
CA ALA A 113 4.93 11.09 -13.70
C ALA A 113 5.86 11.90 -14.63
N VAL A 114 7.09 12.21 -14.20
CA VAL A 114 8.10 12.86 -15.06
C VAL A 114 8.44 11.98 -16.26
N CYS A 115 8.72 10.69 -16.06
CA CYS A 115 8.97 9.75 -17.15
C CYS A 115 7.76 9.66 -18.12
N LEU A 116 6.52 9.65 -17.61
CA LEU A 116 5.32 9.67 -18.44
C LEU A 116 5.22 10.95 -19.29
N MET A 117 5.61 12.10 -18.75
CA MET A 117 5.66 13.36 -19.51
C MET A 117 6.73 13.34 -20.60
N GLU A 118 7.91 12.80 -20.30
CA GLU A 118 9.06 12.80 -21.22
C GLU A 118 8.93 11.73 -22.32
N ASP A 119 8.52 10.51 -21.97
CA ASP A 119 8.59 9.35 -22.86
C ASP A 119 7.23 8.95 -23.45
N TYR A 120 6.10 9.35 -22.81
CA TYR A 120 4.75 8.90 -23.16
C TYR A 120 3.75 10.03 -23.40
N GLY A 121 4.23 11.26 -23.58
CA GLY A 121 3.37 12.42 -23.86
C GLY A 121 2.36 12.74 -22.77
N GLY A 122 2.65 12.39 -21.52
CA GLY A 122 1.79 12.64 -20.36
C GLY A 122 0.62 11.65 -20.22
N GLN A 123 0.68 10.51 -20.91
CA GLN A 123 -0.36 9.48 -20.84
C GLN A 123 0.19 8.16 -20.27
N MET A 124 -0.64 7.45 -19.51
CA MET A 124 -0.30 6.10 -19.06
C MET A 124 -0.36 5.13 -20.26
N PRO A 125 0.71 4.36 -20.56
CA PRO A 125 0.69 3.44 -21.69
C PRO A 125 -0.32 2.30 -21.48
N ALA A 126 -1.03 1.91 -22.55
CA ALA A 126 -1.97 0.79 -22.55
C ALA A 126 -1.25 -0.55 -22.79
N SER A 127 -0.19 -0.81 -22.03
CA SER A 127 0.63 -2.03 -22.11
C SER A 127 1.21 -2.34 -20.75
N ARG A 128 0.98 -3.55 -20.24
CA ARG A 128 1.55 -4.00 -18.95
C ARG A 128 3.07 -3.88 -18.92
N ASP A 129 3.72 -4.24 -20.01
CA ASP A 129 5.19 -4.23 -20.08
C ASP A 129 5.78 -2.82 -20.08
N GLU A 130 5.09 -1.87 -20.72
CA GLU A 130 5.49 -0.45 -20.68
C GLU A 130 5.20 0.15 -19.29
N ILE A 131 4.04 -0.13 -18.69
CA ILE A 131 3.71 0.30 -17.32
C ILE A 131 4.76 -0.22 -16.32
N LEU A 132 5.22 -1.46 -16.49
CA LEU A 132 6.21 -2.09 -15.60
C LEU A 132 7.59 -1.40 -15.63
N LYS A 133 7.93 -0.66 -16.69
CA LYS A 133 9.20 0.10 -16.80
C LYS A 133 9.19 1.37 -15.97
N LEU A 134 8.03 1.85 -15.56
CA LEU A 134 7.89 3.11 -14.82
C LEU A 134 8.48 3.00 -13.40
N PRO A 135 9.15 4.04 -12.90
CA PRO A 135 9.76 4.07 -11.58
C PRO A 135 8.78 3.71 -10.45
N GLY A 136 9.14 2.70 -9.65
CA GLY A 136 8.35 2.29 -8.48
C GLY A 136 7.11 1.45 -8.78
N ILE A 137 6.87 1.08 -10.03
CA ILE A 137 5.82 0.17 -10.43
C ILE A 137 6.35 -1.26 -10.48
N GLY A 138 5.72 -2.14 -9.72
CA GLY A 138 5.99 -3.58 -9.73
C GLY A 138 4.93 -4.35 -10.52
N SER A 139 5.14 -5.67 -10.67
CA SER A 139 4.25 -6.59 -11.40
C SER A 139 2.78 -6.45 -10.98
N TYR A 140 2.50 -6.35 -9.68
CA TYR A 140 1.16 -6.15 -9.16
C TYR A 140 0.51 -4.86 -9.69
N THR A 141 1.17 -3.71 -9.49
CA THR A 141 0.60 -2.41 -9.89
C THR A 141 0.45 -2.33 -11.41
N ALA A 142 1.43 -2.84 -12.17
CA ALA A 142 1.32 -2.90 -13.62
C ALA A 142 0.12 -3.74 -14.08
N GLY A 143 -0.07 -4.92 -13.47
CA GLY A 143 -1.23 -5.77 -13.73
C GLY A 143 -2.57 -5.13 -13.35
N ALA A 144 -2.62 -4.45 -12.21
CA ALA A 144 -3.82 -3.76 -11.74
C ALA A 144 -4.22 -2.61 -12.69
N VAL A 145 -3.28 -1.73 -13.05
CA VAL A 145 -3.56 -0.64 -14.00
C VAL A 145 -3.94 -1.18 -15.36
N ALA A 146 -3.20 -2.15 -15.90
CA ALA A 146 -3.47 -2.74 -17.21
C ALA A 146 -4.86 -3.42 -17.28
N SER A 147 -5.25 -4.14 -16.23
CA SER A 147 -6.52 -4.85 -16.23
C SER A 147 -7.71 -3.97 -15.87
N ILE A 148 -7.57 -3.09 -14.88
CA ILE A 148 -8.70 -2.29 -14.39
C ILE A 148 -9.01 -1.11 -15.32
N ALA A 149 -7.97 -0.42 -15.82
CA ALA A 149 -8.18 0.76 -16.65
C ALA A 149 -8.22 0.48 -18.16
N TYR A 150 -7.60 -0.61 -18.59
CA TYR A 150 -7.50 -0.92 -20.04
C TYR A 150 -8.11 -2.28 -20.42
N ASP A 151 -8.72 -2.98 -19.47
CA ASP A 151 -9.37 -4.28 -19.68
C ASP A 151 -8.44 -5.36 -20.28
N LEU A 152 -7.12 -5.23 -20.05
CA LEU A 152 -6.13 -6.17 -20.54
C LEU A 152 -6.04 -7.42 -19.64
N PRO A 153 -5.78 -8.63 -20.20
CA PRO A 153 -5.67 -9.86 -19.42
C PRO A 153 -4.35 -9.95 -18.65
N ALA A 154 -4.12 -9.00 -17.76
CA ALA A 154 -2.91 -8.88 -16.96
C ALA A 154 -3.18 -9.21 -15.48
N PRO A 155 -2.42 -10.12 -14.85
CA PRO A 155 -2.65 -10.54 -13.47
C PRO A 155 -2.22 -9.47 -12.46
N ALA A 156 -3.03 -9.28 -11.41
CA ALA A 156 -2.73 -8.41 -10.27
C ALA A 156 -2.62 -9.24 -8.98
N LEU A 157 -1.42 -9.76 -8.70
CA LEU A 157 -1.15 -10.66 -7.59
C LEU A 157 -0.60 -9.91 -6.37
N ASP A 158 -1.46 -9.55 -5.42
CA ASP A 158 -1.09 -8.96 -4.13
C ASP A 158 -0.93 -10.03 -3.01
N GLY A 159 -0.73 -9.59 -1.79
CA GLY A 159 -0.65 -10.48 -0.62
C GLY A 159 -1.99 -11.13 -0.26
N ASN A 160 -3.11 -10.52 -0.60
CA ASN A 160 -4.44 -11.10 -0.39
C ASN A 160 -4.68 -12.25 -1.36
N VAL A 161 -4.39 -12.03 -2.64
CA VAL A 161 -4.53 -13.06 -3.69
C VAL A 161 -3.62 -14.25 -3.41
N VAL A 162 -2.36 -14.02 -3.03
CA VAL A 162 -1.44 -15.12 -2.63
C VAL A 162 -2.03 -15.93 -1.48
N ARG A 163 -2.60 -15.28 -0.47
CA ARG A 163 -3.22 -15.98 0.67
C ARG A 163 -4.43 -16.82 0.24
N VAL A 164 -5.29 -16.26 -0.59
CA VAL A 164 -6.46 -16.98 -1.10
C VAL A 164 -6.02 -18.21 -1.90
N LEU A 165 -5.09 -18.05 -2.84
CA LEU A 165 -4.62 -19.14 -3.69
C LEU A 165 -3.88 -20.22 -2.90
N THR A 166 -3.03 -19.84 -1.91
CA THR A 166 -2.37 -20.85 -1.05
C THR A 166 -3.36 -21.67 -0.25
N ARG A 167 -4.47 -21.07 0.21
CA ARG A 167 -5.55 -21.79 0.89
C ARG A 167 -6.39 -22.63 -0.08
N LEU A 168 -6.74 -22.08 -1.25
CA LEU A 168 -7.51 -22.77 -2.27
C LEU A 168 -6.81 -24.06 -2.72
N PHE A 169 -5.49 -24.01 -2.87
CA PHE A 169 -4.69 -25.15 -3.31
C PHE A 169 -4.04 -25.95 -2.17
N ALA A 170 -4.18 -25.52 -0.91
CA ALA A 170 -3.43 -26.03 0.24
C ALA A 170 -1.91 -26.13 -0.07
N ASP A 171 -1.33 -25.08 -0.68
CA ASP A 171 0.06 -25.07 -1.15
C ASP A 171 1.03 -24.84 0.02
N PRO A 172 1.88 -25.84 0.37
CA PRO A 172 2.76 -25.76 1.52
C PRO A 172 4.03 -24.95 1.26
N GLN A 173 4.20 -24.39 0.07
CA GLN A 173 5.40 -23.63 -0.27
C GLN A 173 5.43 -22.28 0.47
N ASP A 174 6.63 -21.83 0.80
CA ASP A 174 6.87 -20.54 1.42
C ASP A 174 6.37 -19.39 0.52
N SER A 175 5.31 -18.71 0.97
CA SER A 175 4.62 -17.63 0.23
C SER A 175 5.46 -16.36 0.06
N THR A 176 6.63 -16.28 0.71
CA THR A 176 7.58 -15.17 0.54
C THR A 176 8.53 -15.38 -0.65
N LYS A 177 8.57 -16.60 -1.19
CA LYS A 177 9.48 -16.95 -2.28
C LYS A 177 8.99 -16.42 -3.63
N PRO A 178 9.87 -15.77 -4.41
CA PRO A 178 9.52 -15.28 -5.75
C PRO A 178 9.01 -16.39 -6.70
N ALA A 179 9.51 -17.61 -6.55
CA ALA A 179 9.11 -18.74 -7.38
C ALA A 179 7.62 -19.07 -7.26
N LEU A 180 7.04 -19.06 -6.04
CA LEU A 180 5.62 -19.29 -5.82
C LEU A 180 4.78 -18.16 -6.44
N ARG A 181 5.20 -16.92 -6.23
CA ARG A 181 4.50 -15.78 -6.84
C ARG A 181 4.47 -15.86 -8.36
N LYS A 182 5.60 -16.19 -8.98
CA LYS A 182 5.70 -16.37 -10.42
C LYS A 182 4.84 -17.54 -10.93
N LYS A 183 4.73 -18.63 -10.15
CA LYS A 183 3.81 -19.75 -10.43
C LYS A 183 2.37 -19.26 -10.50
N TYR A 184 1.91 -18.51 -9.50
CA TYR A 184 0.55 -18.00 -9.44
C TYR A 184 0.26 -16.90 -10.46
N GLU A 185 1.21 -16.00 -10.73
CA GLU A 185 1.09 -15.01 -11.80
C GLU A 185 0.82 -15.68 -13.16
N ARG A 186 1.61 -16.67 -13.52
CA ARG A 186 1.44 -17.40 -14.79
C ARG A 186 0.07 -18.09 -14.88
N ARG A 187 -0.42 -18.67 -13.79
CA ARG A 187 -1.73 -19.33 -13.79
C ARG A 187 -2.87 -18.35 -13.91
N LEU A 188 -2.82 -17.25 -13.17
CA LEU A 188 -3.80 -16.19 -13.30
C LEU A 188 -3.77 -15.57 -14.68
N GLU A 189 -2.60 -15.35 -15.27
CA GLU A 189 -2.43 -14.82 -16.61
C GLU A 189 -3.06 -15.76 -17.66
N ALA A 190 -2.77 -17.06 -17.58
CA ALA A 190 -3.37 -18.04 -18.48
C ALA A 190 -4.90 -18.08 -18.38
N GLU A 191 -5.46 -18.00 -17.17
CA GLU A 191 -6.91 -17.97 -16.96
C GLU A 191 -7.55 -16.66 -17.45
N LEU A 192 -6.89 -15.52 -17.22
CA LEU A 192 -7.31 -14.22 -17.73
C LEU A 192 -7.35 -14.20 -19.28
N VAL A 193 -6.29 -14.68 -19.90
CA VAL A 193 -6.20 -14.78 -21.38
C VAL A 193 -7.32 -15.67 -21.90
N ARG A 194 -7.46 -16.89 -21.39
CA ARG A 194 -8.50 -17.84 -21.81
C ARG A 194 -9.90 -17.23 -21.73
N ARG A 195 -10.26 -16.60 -20.60
CA ARG A 195 -11.59 -15.99 -20.42
C ARG A 195 -11.80 -14.76 -21.29
N THR A 196 -10.76 -14.00 -21.56
CA THR A 196 -10.82 -12.85 -22.46
C THR A 196 -11.05 -13.30 -23.90
N GLU A 197 -10.33 -14.32 -24.37
CA GLU A 197 -10.50 -14.92 -25.70
C GLU A 197 -11.91 -15.52 -25.88
N GLU A 198 -12.43 -16.20 -24.86
CA GLU A 198 -13.80 -16.70 -24.86
C GLU A 198 -14.81 -15.55 -25.00
N ARG A 199 -14.70 -14.50 -24.20
CA ARG A 199 -15.55 -13.30 -24.29
C ARG A 199 -15.50 -12.70 -25.69
N ASP A 200 -14.31 -12.49 -26.23
CA ASP A 200 -14.11 -11.84 -27.52
C ASP A 200 -14.65 -12.71 -28.66
N SER A 201 -14.55 -14.03 -28.55
CA SER A 201 -15.16 -14.98 -29.51
C SER A 201 -16.69 -14.87 -29.52
N TYR A 202 -17.34 -14.76 -28.35
CA TYR A 202 -18.80 -14.54 -28.25
C TYR A 202 -19.23 -13.19 -28.87
N LEU A 203 -18.44 -12.12 -28.60
CA LEU A 203 -18.71 -10.80 -29.17
C LEU A 203 -18.61 -10.80 -30.70
N LEU A 204 -17.60 -11.47 -31.24
CA LEU A 204 -17.39 -11.60 -32.70
C LEU A 204 -18.46 -12.46 -33.40
N ALA A 205 -18.95 -13.51 -32.75
CA ALA A 205 -20.00 -14.37 -33.29
C ALA A 205 -21.37 -13.68 -33.31
N GLY A 206 -21.51 -12.49 -32.74
CA GLY A 206 -22.81 -11.81 -32.63
C GLY A 206 -23.81 -12.54 -31.73
N GLU A 207 -23.33 -13.51 -30.96
CA GLU A 207 -24.13 -14.33 -30.03
C GLU A 207 -24.52 -13.59 -28.77
N VAL A 208 -24.01 -12.36 -28.55
CA VAL A 208 -24.48 -11.47 -27.52
C VAL A 208 -25.88 -11.00 -27.94
N SER A 209 -26.87 -11.83 -27.64
CA SER A 209 -28.25 -11.41 -27.70
C SER A 209 -28.39 -10.17 -26.83
N THR A 210 -29.30 -9.25 -27.18
CA THR A 210 -29.73 -8.07 -26.39
C THR A 210 -30.14 -8.42 -24.94
N ALA A 211 -30.08 -9.66 -24.53
CA ALA A 211 -30.38 -10.21 -23.23
C ALA A 211 -29.16 -10.31 -22.27
N LEU A 212 -27.92 -10.35 -22.75
CA LEU A 212 -26.75 -10.25 -21.87
C LEU A 212 -26.43 -8.77 -21.68
N ARG A 213 -26.65 -8.26 -20.48
CA ARG A 213 -26.23 -6.90 -20.10
C ARG A 213 -24.70 -6.86 -20.16
N SER A 214 -24.14 -5.73 -20.56
CA SER A 214 -22.68 -5.50 -20.58
C SER A 214 -22.01 -5.83 -19.23
N GLU A 215 -22.78 -5.70 -18.14
CA GLU A 215 -22.38 -6.03 -16.76
C GLU A 215 -22.19 -7.55 -16.52
N GLU A 216 -22.63 -8.43 -17.42
CA GLU A 216 -22.48 -9.89 -17.30
C GLU A 216 -21.25 -10.41 -18.05
N LEU A 217 -20.62 -9.58 -18.87
CA LEU A 217 -19.40 -9.93 -19.60
C LEU A 217 -18.21 -10.09 -18.63
N PHE A 218 -17.26 -10.91 -19.05
CA PHE A 218 -16.01 -11.05 -18.32
C PHE A 218 -15.13 -9.82 -18.51
N HIS A 219 -14.64 -9.25 -17.40
CA HIS A 219 -13.69 -8.15 -17.38
C HIS A 219 -12.46 -8.54 -16.52
N PRO A 220 -11.25 -8.56 -17.11
CA PRO A 220 -10.02 -8.86 -16.39
C PRO A 220 -9.84 -8.04 -15.11
N GLY A 221 -10.17 -6.75 -15.13
CA GLY A 221 -10.11 -5.87 -13.98
C GLY A 221 -11.07 -6.27 -12.84
N GLU A 222 -12.30 -6.69 -13.16
CA GLU A 222 -13.23 -7.23 -12.16
C GLU A 222 -12.73 -8.54 -11.55
N TYR A 223 -12.17 -9.42 -12.36
CA TYR A 223 -11.64 -10.70 -11.91
C TYR A 223 -10.47 -10.51 -10.92
N ASN A 224 -9.52 -9.65 -11.24
CA ASN A 224 -8.44 -9.31 -10.32
C ASN A 224 -8.95 -8.68 -9.02
N GLN A 225 -9.85 -7.71 -9.12
CA GLN A 225 -10.47 -7.08 -7.96
C GLN A 225 -11.26 -8.08 -7.11
N ALA A 226 -11.90 -9.07 -7.71
CA ALA A 226 -12.65 -10.10 -6.99
C ALA A 226 -11.76 -10.97 -6.11
N TRP A 227 -10.59 -11.39 -6.59
CA TRP A 227 -9.59 -12.09 -5.77
C TRP A 227 -9.08 -11.23 -4.61
N ILE A 228 -8.77 -9.97 -4.86
CA ILE A 228 -8.29 -9.02 -3.84
C ILE A 228 -9.38 -8.81 -2.77
N GLU A 229 -10.63 -8.58 -3.21
CA GLU A 229 -11.77 -8.31 -2.33
C GLU A 229 -12.11 -9.53 -1.47
N LEU A 230 -12.10 -10.75 -2.05
CA LEU A 230 -12.30 -11.99 -1.30
C LEU A 230 -11.26 -12.13 -0.19
N GLY A 231 -9.99 -11.84 -0.50
CA GLY A 231 -8.93 -11.83 0.50
C GLY A 231 -9.12 -10.77 1.58
N ALA A 232 -9.63 -9.61 1.21
CA ALA A 232 -9.80 -8.49 2.16
C ALA A 232 -11.01 -8.68 3.10
N LEU A 233 -12.10 -9.31 2.64
CA LEU A 233 -13.38 -9.35 3.35
C LEU A 233 -13.73 -10.71 3.95
N VAL A 234 -13.32 -11.80 3.33
CA VAL A 234 -13.74 -13.17 3.69
C VAL A 234 -12.55 -14.04 4.08
N CYS A 235 -11.59 -14.19 3.18
CA CYS A 235 -10.39 -15.00 3.41
C CYS A 235 -9.30 -14.19 4.15
N ILE A 236 -9.67 -13.64 5.32
CA ILE A 236 -8.86 -12.69 6.10
C ILE A 236 -7.59 -13.30 6.70
N PRO A 237 -6.54 -12.48 6.98
CA PRO A 237 -5.36 -12.90 7.72
C PRO A 237 -5.59 -12.86 9.23
N GLY A 238 -4.83 -13.68 9.98
CA GLY A 238 -4.78 -13.57 11.45
C GLY A 238 -6.05 -14.06 12.14
N GLY A 239 -6.21 -15.38 12.25
CA GLY A 239 -7.35 -16.06 12.81
C GLY A 239 -8.16 -16.82 11.77
N ARG A 240 -9.31 -17.33 12.18
CA ARG A 240 -10.18 -18.13 11.32
C ARG A 240 -10.83 -17.25 10.24
N PRO A 241 -10.67 -17.58 8.94
CA PRO A 241 -11.37 -16.89 7.87
C PRO A 241 -12.88 -17.19 7.90
N LEU A 242 -13.67 -16.35 7.23
CA LEU A 242 -15.14 -16.47 7.18
C LEU A 242 -15.56 -17.44 6.06
N CYS A 243 -15.18 -18.72 6.20
CA CYS A 243 -15.36 -19.73 5.16
C CYS A 243 -16.83 -19.96 4.80
N GLU A 244 -17.75 -19.86 5.75
CA GLU A 244 -19.19 -19.95 5.57
C GLU A 244 -19.80 -18.85 4.65
N LYS A 245 -19.04 -17.78 4.40
CA LYS A 245 -19.40 -16.69 3.47
C LYS A 245 -18.59 -16.73 2.16
N CYS A 246 -17.73 -17.73 2.02
CA CYS A 246 -16.80 -17.81 0.90
C CYS A 246 -17.48 -18.45 -0.32
N PRO A 247 -17.49 -17.78 -1.50
CA PRO A 247 -18.04 -18.38 -2.72
C PRO A 247 -17.25 -19.58 -3.21
N LEU A 248 -16.04 -19.78 -2.68
CA LEU A 248 -15.11 -20.87 -3.05
C LEU A 248 -15.00 -21.95 -1.98
N GLU A 249 -15.90 -21.99 -0.99
CA GLU A 249 -15.86 -22.93 0.14
C GLU A 249 -15.70 -24.37 -0.32
N SER A 250 -16.56 -24.81 -1.24
CA SER A 250 -16.59 -26.18 -1.77
C SER A 250 -15.34 -26.55 -2.58
N LEU A 251 -14.65 -25.56 -3.14
CA LEU A 251 -13.44 -25.74 -3.94
C LEU A 251 -12.15 -25.64 -3.10
N CYS A 252 -12.22 -25.14 -1.87
CA CYS A 252 -11.05 -24.80 -1.06
C CYS A 252 -10.47 -26.03 -0.36
N LEU A 253 -9.24 -26.44 -0.74
CA LEU A 253 -8.58 -27.61 -0.13
C LEU A 253 -8.20 -27.37 1.34
N ALA A 254 -7.73 -26.18 1.70
CA ALA A 254 -7.42 -25.89 3.10
C ALA A 254 -8.66 -25.99 3.99
N HIS A 255 -9.82 -25.49 3.52
CA HIS A 255 -11.08 -25.58 4.25
C HIS A 255 -11.54 -27.04 4.43
N ARG A 256 -11.49 -27.84 3.38
CA ARG A 256 -11.85 -29.27 3.43
C ARG A 256 -10.98 -30.07 4.39
N ARG A 257 -9.75 -29.65 4.60
CA ARG A 257 -8.80 -30.28 5.55
C ARG A 257 -8.87 -29.69 6.95
N GLY A 258 -9.60 -28.57 7.16
CA GLY A 258 -9.58 -27.82 8.41
C GLY A 258 -8.23 -27.15 8.70
N GLU A 259 -7.49 -26.77 7.66
CA GLU A 259 -6.10 -26.28 7.74
C GLU A 259 -5.94 -24.81 7.32
N GLU A 260 -7.03 -24.03 7.29
CA GLU A 260 -7.02 -22.65 6.73
C GLU A 260 -6.01 -21.73 7.42
N GLU A 261 -5.76 -21.94 8.70
CA GLU A 261 -4.84 -21.12 9.49
C GLU A 261 -3.37 -21.46 9.23
N GLN A 262 -3.09 -22.64 8.65
CA GLN A 262 -1.73 -23.06 8.30
C GLN A 262 -1.20 -22.34 7.05
N TYR A 263 -2.11 -21.77 6.23
CA TYR A 263 -1.76 -21.08 5.00
C TYR A 263 -2.04 -19.57 5.07
N PRO A 264 -1.21 -18.75 4.45
CA PRO A 264 0.02 -19.07 3.71
C PRO A 264 1.18 -19.41 4.65
N VAL A 265 1.99 -20.40 4.28
CA VAL A 265 3.23 -20.74 5.00
C VAL A 265 4.21 -19.58 4.88
N LYS A 266 4.77 -19.15 6.00
CA LYS A 266 5.77 -18.07 6.09
C LYS A 266 6.87 -18.43 7.09
N PRO A 267 8.11 -18.05 6.78
CA PRO A 267 9.19 -18.20 7.77
C PRO A 267 8.92 -17.27 8.98
N PRO A 268 9.44 -17.63 10.16
CA PRO A 268 9.35 -16.76 11.33
C PRO A 268 10.01 -15.40 11.04
N LYS A 269 9.38 -14.34 11.53
CA LYS A 269 9.91 -12.98 11.37
C LYS A 269 11.15 -12.80 12.20
N LYS A 270 12.19 -12.20 11.60
CA LYS A 270 13.36 -11.77 12.36
C LYS A 270 12.98 -10.68 13.36
N PRO A 271 13.56 -10.67 14.58
CA PRO A 271 13.34 -9.58 15.52
C PRO A 271 13.80 -8.25 14.91
N ARG A 272 13.10 -7.17 15.27
CA ARG A 272 13.49 -5.82 14.86
C ARG A 272 14.68 -5.36 15.68
N ARG A 273 15.52 -4.52 15.08
CA ARG A 273 16.55 -3.79 15.82
C ARG A 273 15.89 -2.68 16.60
N ILE A 274 16.23 -2.54 17.87
CA ILE A 274 15.80 -1.43 18.72
C ILE A 274 16.84 -0.33 18.65
N GLU A 275 16.41 0.91 18.42
CA GLU A 275 17.22 2.11 18.47
C GLU A 275 16.64 3.05 19.53
N GLU A 276 17.46 3.41 20.52
CA GLU A 276 17.12 4.45 21.48
C GLU A 276 17.43 5.82 20.92
N LYS A 277 16.51 6.77 21.10
CA LYS A 277 16.63 8.16 20.62
C LYS A 277 16.21 9.15 21.69
N THR A 278 16.89 10.27 21.75
CA THR A 278 16.44 11.44 22.51
C THR A 278 15.93 12.49 21.53
N VAL A 279 14.63 12.78 21.59
CA VAL A 279 13.98 13.80 20.75
C VAL A 279 13.97 15.12 21.51
N CYS A 280 14.60 16.15 20.94
CA CYS A 280 14.73 17.47 21.57
C CYS A 280 13.79 18.48 20.88
N LEU A 281 12.77 18.96 21.60
CA LEU A 281 12.00 20.13 21.22
C LEU A 281 12.76 21.38 21.70
N ILE A 282 13.56 21.96 20.80
CA ILE A 282 14.32 23.17 21.09
C ILE A 282 13.46 24.35 20.64
N GLU A 283 13.05 25.16 21.57
CA GLU A 283 12.07 26.24 21.36
C GLU A 283 12.65 27.61 21.72
N TRP A 284 12.28 28.61 20.93
CA TRP A 284 12.45 30.02 21.25
C TRP A 284 11.18 30.78 20.85
N GLU A 285 10.50 31.38 21.81
CA GLU A 285 9.18 32.02 21.65
C GLU A 285 8.16 31.06 20.99
N ASP A 286 7.61 31.43 19.83
CA ASP A 286 6.64 30.64 19.06
C ASP A 286 7.27 29.70 18.02
N THR A 287 8.62 29.60 18.02
CA THR A 287 9.35 28.78 17.06
C THR A 287 9.89 27.49 17.69
N VAL A 288 10.14 26.51 16.83
CA VAL A 288 10.77 25.23 17.19
C VAL A 288 11.81 24.85 16.15
N ALA A 289 12.88 24.21 16.63
CA ALA A 289 13.95 23.70 15.78
C ALA A 289 13.53 22.41 15.08
N ILE A 290 13.63 22.40 13.76
CA ILE A 290 13.49 21.21 12.92
C ILE A 290 14.69 21.10 11.97
N ARG A 291 14.98 19.89 11.49
CA ARG A 291 15.98 19.70 10.45
C ARG A 291 15.46 18.80 9.34
N LYS A 292 15.94 19.00 8.11
CA LYS A 292 15.64 18.11 6.99
C LYS A 292 16.56 16.91 7.05
N ARG A 293 15.98 15.70 6.99
CA ARG A 293 16.74 14.45 6.91
C ARG A 293 17.46 14.34 5.55
N SER A 294 18.51 13.53 5.52
CA SER A 294 19.20 13.23 4.28
C SER A 294 18.25 12.65 3.20
N SER A 295 18.63 12.78 1.94
CA SER A 295 17.86 12.22 0.80
C SER A 295 17.89 10.68 0.74
N LYS A 296 18.63 10.01 1.64
CA LYS A 296 18.75 8.54 1.70
C LYS A 296 18.43 8.04 3.11
N GLY A 297 17.99 6.76 3.19
CA GLY A 297 17.73 6.11 4.46
C GLY A 297 16.27 6.24 4.94
N LEU A 298 16.06 5.91 6.21
CA LEU A 298 14.74 5.92 6.84
C LEU A 298 14.20 7.35 6.91
N LEU A 299 12.95 7.56 6.49
CA LEU A 299 12.27 8.87 6.49
C LEU A 299 13.02 9.95 5.69
N ALA A 300 13.70 9.54 4.61
CA ALA A 300 14.50 10.43 3.77
C ALA A 300 13.72 11.65 3.29
N SER A 301 14.39 12.82 3.21
CA SER A 301 13.88 14.12 2.78
C SER A 301 12.72 14.71 3.60
N LEU A 302 12.28 14.04 4.66
CA LEU A 302 11.28 14.58 5.59
C LEU A 302 11.93 15.47 6.64
N TYR A 303 11.13 16.23 7.34
CA TYR A 303 11.60 17.00 8.48
C TYR A 303 11.48 16.20 9.78
N GLU A 304 12.32 16.49 10.73
CA GLU A 304 12.31 15.88 12.06
C GLU A 304 12.65 16.93 13.13
N TYR A 305 12.22 16.70 14.35
CA TYR A 305 12.77 17.40 15.49
C TYR A 305 14.22 16.98 15.69
N VAL A 306 15.03 17.86 16.24
CA VAL A 306 16.42 17.52 16.56
C VAL A 306 16.43 16.30 17.46
N ASN A 307 17.16 15.26 17.08
CA ASN A 307 17.26 14.04 17.87
C ASN A 307 18.68 13.50 17.91
N LEU A 308 19.01 12.83 19.00
CA LEU A 308 20.30 12.26 19.32
C LEU A 308 20.17 10.75 19.53
N ASP A 309 21.23 10.02 19.31
CA ASP A 309 21.28 8.59 19.59
C ASP A 309 21.40 8.33 21.09
N GLY A 310 20.71 7.29 21.57
CA GLY A 310 20.67 6.89 22.96
C GLY A 310 19.70 7.72 23.81
N LYS A 311 19.51 7.26 25.05
CA LYS A 311 18.67 7.94 26.05
C LYS A 311 19.52 8.92 26.85
N LYS A 312 19.19 10.21 26.76
CA LYS A 312 19.93 11.31 27.41
C LYS A 312 19.00 12.16 28.26
N SER A 313 19.54 12.72 29.32
CA SER A 313 18.91 13.81 30.06
C SER A 313 18.91 15.12 29.26
N ALA A 314 18.11 16.09 29.63
CA ALA A 314 18.08 17.39 28.98
C ALA A 314 19.45 18.11 29.01
N ALA A 315 20.19 17.96 30.12
CA ALA A 315 21.53 18.57 30.29
C ALA A 315 22.57 17.89 29.34
N GLU A 316 22.56 16.55 29.24
CA GLU A 316 23.44 15.82 28.33
C GLU A 316 23.12 16.15 26.87
N ALA A 317 21.82 16.20 26.51
CA ALA A 317 21.38 16.57 25.17
C ALA A 317 21.79 18.00 24.81
N ALA A 318 21.58 18.97 25.70
CA ALA A 318 22.00 20.36 25.50
C ALA A 318 23.52 20.48 25.30
N LYS A 319 24.31 19.77 26.11
CA LYS A 319 25.76 19.73 25.99
C LYS A 319 26.22 19.17 24.63
N GLU A 320 25.64 18.06 24.22
CA GLU A 320 25.98 17.43 22.92
C GLU A 320 25.59 18.29 21.72
N LEU A 321 24.49 19.04 21.85
CA LEU A 321 24.02 19.99 20.85
C LEU A 321 24.78 21.34 20.87
N GLY A 322 25.71 21.52 21.80
CA GLY A 322 26.47 22.75 21.93
C GLY A 322 25.66 23.94 22.45
N ILE A 323 24.53 23.69 23.12
CA ILE A 323 23.71 24.74 23.76
C ILE A 323 24.32 25.08 25.13
N ALA A 324 24.75 26.33 25.28
CA ALA A 324 25.32 26.79 26.57
C ALA A 324 24.23 26.87 27.65
N GLU A 325 24.53 26.45 28.86
CA GLU A 325 23.60 26.49 30.00
C GLU A 325 23.06 27.91 30.23
N ALA A 326 23.89 28.93 30.01
CA ALA A 326 23.52 30.34 30.10
C ALA A 326 22.40 30.74 29.12
N ASP A 327 22.26 30.03 27.98
CA ASP A 327 21.24 30.29 26.98
C ASP A 327 19.94 29.50 27.19
N ILE A 328 19.93 28.57 28.16
CA ILE A 328 18.75 27.77 28.49
C ILE A 328 17.90 28.55 29.52
N ARG A 329 16.64 28.75 29.18
CA ARG A 329 15.63 29.31 30.06
C ARG A 329 15.05 28.25 30.99
N GLU A 330 14.71 27.10 30.41
CA GLU A 330 13.99 26.02 31.06
C GLU A 330 14.19 24.71 30.31
N THR A 331 14.18 23.60 31.05
CA THR A 331 14.14 22.25 30.49
C THR A 331 12.99 21.47 31.10
N GLU A 332 12.38 20.56 30.30
CA GLU A 332 11.26 19.73 30.71
C GLU A 332 11.41 18.33 30.09
N ASP A 333 11.13 17.31 30.89
CA ASP A 333 11.02 15.94 30.39
C ASP A 333 9.65 15.75 29.74
N LEU A 334 9.64 15.26 28.49
CA LEU A 334 8.44 14.96 27.75
C LEU A 334 8.15 13.45 27.76
N PRO A 335 6.92 13.02 27.44
CA PRO A 335 6.56 11.61 27.39
C PRO A 335 7.48 10.80 26.49
N ASP A 336 7.81 9.58 26.91
CA ASP A 336 8.46 8.58 26.09
C ASP A 336 7.50 8.11 25.00
N ALA A 337 8.03 7.74 23.84
CA ALA A 337 7.27 7.23 22.71
C ALA A 337 7.96 6.05 22.03
N VAL A 338 7.19 5.14 21.50
CA VAL A 338 7.71 4.03 20.68
C VAL A 338 7.11 4.11 19.29
N HIS A 339 7.96 4.03 18.27
CA HIS A 339 7.51 3.92 16.89
C HIS A 339 8.11 2.71 16.21
N ILE A 340 7.25 1.90 15.55
CA ILE A 340 7.61 0.63 14.95
C ILE A 340 7.64 0.76 13.44
N PHE A 341 8.82 0.61 12.86
CA PHE A 341 9.02 0.47 11.42
C PHE A 341 9.12 -1.01 11.03
N SER A 342 9.23 -1.30 9.75
CA SER A 342 9.30 -2.69 9.25
C SER A 342 10.48 -3.48 9.82
N HIS A 343 11.64 -2.85 10.04
CA HIS A 343 12.91 -3.48 10.39
C HIS A 343 13.60 -2.89 11.63
N VAL A 344 13.06 -1.80 12.18
CA VAL A 344 13.60 -1.11 13.36
C VAL A 344 12.47 -0.59 14.23
N GLU A 345 12.70 -0.51 15.54
CA GLU A 345 11.84 0.17 16.49
C GLU A 345 12.63 1.33 17.10
N TRP A 346 12.04 2.52 17.13
CA TRP A 346 12.57 3.66 17.85
C TRP A 346 11.91 3.74 19.22
N HIS A 347 12.75 3.66 20.26
CA HIS A 347 12.38 3.94 21.62
C HIS A 347 12.87 5.35 21.93
N MET A 348 11.95 6.30 22.01
CA MET A 348 12.25 7.72 22.08
C MET A 348 11.93 8.27 23.47
N CYS A 349 12.86 9.02 24.07
CA CYS A 349 12.58 9.88 25.18
C CYS A 349 12.56 11.35 24.71
N GLY A 350 11.58 12.12 25.17
CA GLY A 350 11.43 13.51 24.78
C GLY A 350 12.08 14.46 25.77
N ARG A 351 12.70 15.52 25.27
CA ARG A 351 13.25 16.62 26.05
C ARG A 351 12.84 17.94 25.44
N ARG A 352 12.30 18.84 26.26
CA ARG A 352 12.05 20.23 25.86
C ARG A 352 13.17 21.10 26.37
N ILE A 353 13.73 21.96 25.51
CA ILE A 353 14.76 22.91 25.81
C ILE A 353 14.28 24.28 25.35
N ARG A 354 13.86 25.15 26.25
CA ARG A 354 13.46 26.53 25.94
C ARG A 354 14.65 27.45 26.04
N LEU A 355 14.90 28.19 24.97
CA LEU A 355 16.02 29.11 24.87
C LEU A 355 15.64 30.51 25.40
N LYS A 356 16.62 31.24 25.91
CA LYS A 356 16.49 32.67 26.29
C LYS A 356 16.56 33.60 25.08
N ARG A 357 17.24 33.17 23.99
CA ARG A 357 17.47 33.94 22.80
C ARG A 357 17.57 33.03 21.55
N ALA A 358 17.20 33.52 20.38
CA ALA A 358 17.29 32.77 19.14
C ALA A 358 18.69 32.24 18.82
N SER A 359 19.72 33.03 19.14
CA SER A 359 21.13 32.68 18.91
C SER A 359 21.68 31.62 19.89
N GLY A 360 20.89 31.18 20.87
CA GLY A 360 21.30 30.17 21.86
C GLY A 360 21.50 28.76 21.27
N TYR A 361 20.99 28.53 20.09
CA TYR A 361 21.27 27.31 19.31
C TYR A 361 21.54 27.66 17.85
N GLN A 362 22.71 27.30 17.35
CA GLN A 362 23.14 27.59 15.99
C GLN A 362 23.68 26.30 15.34
N ASP A 363 22.88 25.71 14.47
CA ASP A 363 23.27 24.60 13.62
C ASP A 363 22.80 24.92 12.19
N LYS A 364 23.71 24.92 11.22
CA LYS A 364 23.42 25.25 9.81
C LYS A 364 22.41 24.29 9.17
N THR A 365 22.21 23.11 9.73
CA THR A 365 21.26 22.09 9.24
C THR A 365 19.87 22.23 9.84
N VAL A 366 19.70 23.12 10.83
CA VAL A 366 18.49 23.32 11.59
C VAL A 366 17.77 24.61 11.16
N LEU A 367 16.47 24.54 11.07
CA LEU A 367 15.56 25.64 10.82
C LEU A 367 14.76 25.94 12.08
N MET A 368 14.72 27.19 12.53
CA MET A 368 13.77 27.66 13.52
C MET A 368 12.48 28.07 12.79
N VAL A 369 11.42 27.30 12.97
CA VAL A 369 10.15 27.50 12.24
C VAL A 369 9.02 27.81 13.21
N ARG A 370 8.05 28.62 12.80
CA ARG A 370 6.86 28.90 13.62
C ARG A 370 6.06 27.64 13.81
N ARG A 371 5.54 27.43 15.03
CA ARG A 371 4.70 26.24 15.31
C ARG A 371 3.47 26.15 14.40
N ALA A 372 2.86 27.29 14.06
CA ALA A 372 1.73 27.35 13.14
C ALA A 372 2.08 26.83 11.73
N GLU A 373 3.33 26.94 11.28
CA GLU A 373 3.75 26.47 9.95
C GLU A 373 4.01 24.95 9.90
N LEU A 374 4.15 24.28 11.05
CA LEU A 374 4.44 22.84 11.11
C LEU A 374 3.36 22.01 10.41
N GLN A 375 2.10 22.37 10.62
CA GLN A 375 0.97 21.62 10.05
C GLN A 375 0.83 21.78 8.55
N ASP A 376 1.12 22.97 8.02
CA ASP A 376 0.80 23.29 6.62
C ASP A 376 1.99 23.12 5.69
N ARG A 377 3.21 23.29 6.19
CA ARG A 377 4.38 23.41 5.34
C ARG A 377 5.38 22.26 5.47
N TYR A 378 5.65 21.79 6.69
CA TYR A 378 6.74 20.85 6.92
C TYR A 378 6.21 19.41 7.11
N PRO A 379 6.54 18.43 6.21
CA PRO A 379 6.13 17.05 6.38
C PRO A 379 6.93 16.38 7.50
N ILE A 380 6.32 16.25 8.69
CA ILE A 380 6.89 15.60 9.86
C ILE A 380 6.28 14.19 9.98
N PRO A 381 7.09 13.12 10.03
CA PRO A 381 6.59 11.76 10.09
C PRO A 381 5.78 11.47 11.36
N ASN A 382 4.80 10.58 11.25
CA ASN A 382 4.01 10.07 12.38
C ASN A 382 4.86 9.49 13.54
N ALA A 383 6.12 9.13 13.29
CA ALA A 383 7.06 8.73 14.33
C ALA A 383 7.19 9.79 15.45
N PHE A 384 7.07 11.05 15.08
CA PHE A 384 7.17 12.17 16.00
C PHE A 384 5.82 12.75 16.47
N ARG A 385 4.70 12.08 16.14
CA ARG A 385 3.35 12.59 16.41
C ARG A 385 3.12 12.97 17.87
N VAL A 386 3.65 12.21 18.82
CA VAL A 386 3.54 12.50 20.26
C VAL A 386 4.11 13.89 20.54
N TYR A 387 5.26 14.21 19.98
CA TYR A 387 5.94 15.49 20.17
C TYR A 387 5.30 16.62 19.37
N THR A 388 4.83 16.35 18.17
CA THR A 388 4.08 17.32 17.37
C THR A 388 2.80 17.78 18.08
N ASN A 389 2.05 16.85 18.66
CA ASN A 389 0.82 17.17 19.40
C ASN A 389 1.05 18.02 20.67
N ILE A 390 2.27 18.05 21.22
CA ILE A 390 2.63 18.88 22.37
C ILE A 390 2.89 20.34 21.94
N LEU A 391 3.25 20.56 20.67
CA LEU A 391 3.58 21.87 20.12
C LEU A 391 2.37 22.62 19.57
N ILE A 392 1.33 21.89 19.16
CA ILE A 392 0.10 22.35 18.53
C ILE A 392 -1.04 22.29 19.54
#